data_e253555bc393d4fcd955e73bd9942ac9
#
_entry.id   e253555bc393d4fcd955e73bd9942ac9
#
_cell.length_a   1.000
_cell.length_b   1.000
_cell.length_c   1.000
_cell.angle_alpha   90.00
_cell.angle_beta   90.00
_cell.angle_gamma   90.00
#
_symmetry.space_group_name_H-M   'P 1'
#
loop_
_entity.id
_entity.type
_entity.pdbx_description
1 polymer ?
#
loop_
_entity_poly.entity_id
_entity_poly.type
_entity_poly.pdbx_seq_one_letter_code
_entity_poly.pdbx_strand_id
1 'polypeptide(L)'
;EEYSSHGNIYSCTVATIPISVVENDDLPLTLFAMEAMAYYGREMVTDEYYEVTLKNKRFNDDDSPEMLDIISKNRTYDLSAIYDWGSALYLYTNLIGSKNNTLVSSAEKYLEAIEADLRATVEAVDAIR
;
A
#
# COMPACT_ATOMS: atom_id res chain seq x y z
N GLU A 1 1.85 11.11 23.98
CA GLU A 1 2.35 9.76 23.63
C GLU A 1 2.41 9.70 22.10
N GLU A 2 3.57 9.35 21.57
CA GLU A 2 3.73 9.21 20.12
C GLU A 2 3.00 7.96 19.65
N TYR A 3 2.10 8.10 18.68
CA TYR A 3 1.37 6.98 18.11
C TYR A 3 2.32 6.12 17.26
N SER A 4 2.54 4.88 17.68
CA SER A 4 3.56 4.00 17.09
C SER A 4 3.02 2.91 16.18
N SER A 5 1.70 2.77 16.02
CA SER A 5 1.13 1.78 15.11
C SER A 5 1.02 2.31 13.68
N HIS A 6 1.14 1.42 12.71
CA HIS A 6 1.09 1.74 11.30
C HIS A 6 -0.14 1.12 10.65
N GLY A 7 -0.81 1.89 9.79
CA GLY A 7 -1.88 1.39 8.96
C GLY A 7 -1.35 0.97 7.59
N ASN A 8 -1.47 -0.31 7.25
CA ASN A 8 -1.10 -0.78 5.93
C ASN A 8 -2.20 -0.46 4.91
N ILE A 9 -1.81 0.06 3.76
CA ILE A 9 -2.71 0.29 2.63
C ILE A 9 -2.80 -0.99 1.82
N TYR A 10 -3.92 -1.67 1.89
CA TYR A 10 -4.17 -2.94 1.20
C TYR A 10 -4.75 -2.79 -0.21
N SER A 11 -5.16 -1.60 -0.60
CA SER A 11 -5.67 -1.32 -1.94
C SER A 11 -5.00 -0.05 -2.47
N CYS A 12 -4.08 -0.20 -3.38
CA CYS A 12 -3.35 0.91 -3.96
C CYS A 12 -3.22 0.74 -5.48
N THR A 13 -3.17 1.86 -6.17
CA THR A 13 -2.78 1.90 -7.58
C THR A 13 -1.27 2.01 -7.66
N VAL A 14 -0.65 1.19 -8.49
CA VAL A 14 0.81 1.18 -8.69
C VAL A 14 1.12 1.66 -10.10
N ALA A 15 2.12 2.52 -10.21
CA ALA A 15 2.71 2.84 -11.49
C ALA A 15 3.78 1.80 -11.83
N THR A 16 3.67 1.17 -12.98
CA THR A 16 4.61 0.15 -13.44
C THR A 16 5.40 0.65 -14.66
N ILE A 17 6.65 0.20 -14.77
CA ILE A 17 7.51 0.50 -15.91
C ILE A 17 7.50 -0.72 -16.82
N PRO A 18 7.09 -0.60 -18.11
CA PRO A 18 7.15 -1.69 -19.06
C PRO A 18 8.60 -2.13 -19.31
N ILE A 19 8.80 -3.42 -19.55
CA ILE A 19 10.12 -3.97 -19.84
C ILE A 19 10.77 -3.33 -21.08
N SER A 20 9.98 -2.92 -22.06
CA SER A 20 10.47 -2.22 -23.27
C SER A 20 11.20 -0.91 -22.97
N VAL A 21 10.91 -0.25 -21.86
CA VAL A 21 11.62 0.96 -21.42
C VAL A 21 13.06 0.62 -20.99
N VAL A 22 13.25 -0.54 -20.36
CA VAL A 22 14.56 -1.03 -19.96
C VAL A 22 15.39 -1.46 -21.18
N GLU A 23 14.75 -2.17 -22.12
CA GLU A 23 15.36 -2.66 -23.35
C GLU A 23 15.81 -1.53 -24.30
N ASN A 24 15.17 -0.36 -24.25
CA ASN A 24 15.48 0.80 -25.09
C ASN A 24 16.37 1.84 -24.40
N ASP A 25 16.98 1.54 -23.26
CA ASP A 25 17.81 2.47 -22.46
C ASP A 25 17.09 3.74 -21.98
N ASP A 26 15.75 3.76 -21.99
CA ASP A 26 14.94 4.90 -21.57
C ASP A 26 14.67 4.91 -20.05
N LEU A 27 15.14 3.90 -19.32
CA LEU A 27 14.88 3.73 -17.90
C LEU A 27 15.30 4.94 -17.05
N PRO A 28 16.50 5.53 -17.22
CA PRO A 28 16.92 6.67 -16.39
C PRO A 28 16.00 7.88 -16.55
N LEU A 29 15.56 8.17 -17.76
CA LEU A 29 14.65 9.28 -18.05
C LEU A 29 13.25 9.01 -17.46
N THR A 30 12.78 7.79 -17.60
CA THR A 30 11.47 7.37 -17.05
C THR A 30 11.46 7.45 -15.52
N LEU A 31 12.51 6.96 -14.86
CA LEU A 31 12.65 7.07 -13.40
C LEU A 31 12.72 8.52 -12.94
N PHE A 32 13.50 9.36 -13.64
CA PHE A 32 13.55 10.79 -13.34
C PHE A 32 12.18 11.47 -13.47
N ALA A 33 11.45 11.16 -14.54
CA ALA A 33 10.11 11.71 -14.74
C ALA A 33 9.13 11.26 -13.65
N MET A 34 9.17 9.99 -13.25
CA MET A 34 8.33 9.45 -12.16
C MET A 34 8.67 10.10 -10.81
N GLU A 35 9.95 10.26 -10.51
CA GLU A 35 10.42 10.94 -9.30
C GLU A 35 9.93 12.41 -9.28
N ALA A 36 10.11 13.13 -10.37
CA ALA A 36 9.65 14.51 -10.51
C ALA A 36 8.13 14.61 -10.34
N MET A 37 7.36 13.72 -10.95
CA MET A 37 5.91 13.68 -10.80
C MET A 37 5.48 13.38 -9.35
N ALA A 38 6.18 12.47 -8.66
CA ALA A 38 5.91 12.15 -7.27
C ALA A 38 6.22 13.35 -6.35
N TYR A 39 7.36 14.00 -6.58
CA TYR A 39 7.78 15.19 -5.83
C TYR A 39 6.78 16.34 -5.97
N TYR A 40 6.49 16.77 -7.19
CA TYR A 40 5.55 17.86 -7.44
C TYR A 40 4.10 17.46 -7.10
N GLY A 41 3.72 16.22 -7.29
CA GLY A 41 2.42 15.72 -6.88
C GLY A 41 2.18 15.82 -5.37
N ARG A 42 3.23 15.59 -4.59
CA ARG A 42 3.15 15.77 -3.14
C ARG A 42 2.92 17.25 -2.79
N GLU A 43 3.73 18.16 -3.31
CA GLU A 43 3.65 19.58 -2.95
C GLU A 43 2.41 20.29 -3.50
N MET A 44 2.01 19.97 -4.73
CA MET A 44 0.94 20.70 -5.41
C MET A 44 -0.44 20.06 -5.25
N VAL A 45 -0.51 18.74 -5.04
CA VAL A 45 -1.79 18.01 -5.03
C VAL A 45 -2.11 17.50 -3.63
N THR A 46 -1.15 16.84 -2.98
CA THR A 46 -1.43 16.18 -1.69
C THR A 46 -1.76 17.20 -0.62
N ASP A 47 -0.94 18.22 -0.48
CA ASP A 47 -1.12 19.26 0.55
C ASP A 47 -2.44 20.02 0.32
N GLU A 48 -2.73 20.42 -0.91
CA GLU A 48 -3.98 21.10 -1.25
C GLU A 48 -5.20 20.19 -1.03
N TYR A 49 -5.11 18.92 -1.37
CA TYR A 49 -6.19 17.97 -1.15
C TYR A 49 -6.47 17.74 0.34
N TYR A 50 -5.43 17.54 1.15
CA TYR A 50 -5.59 17.29 2.59
C TYR A 50 -6.01 18.55 3.34
N GLU A 51 -5.33 19.66 3.13
CA GLU A 51 -5.59 20.90 3.89
C GLU A 51 -6.88 21.57 3.45
N VAL A 52 -7.13 21.71 2.16
CA VAL A 52 -8.28 22.48 1.66
C VAL A 52 -9.51 21.60 1.50
N THR A 53 -9.37 20.43 0.87
CA THR A 53 -10.52 19.61 0.51
C THR A 53 -11.04 18.78 1.66
N LEU A 54 -10.17 18.06 2.36
CA LEU A 54 -10.60 17.18 3.43
C LEU A 54 -10.85 17.94 4.72
N LYS A 55 -9.87 18.68 5.24
CA LYS A 55 -10.00 19.36 6.52
C LYS A 55 -11.08 20.44 6.50
N ASN A 56 -11.12 21.29 5.47
CA ASN A 56 -12.00 22.46 5.48
C ASN A 56 -13.40 22.22 4.85
N LYS A 57 -13.56 21.20 4.00
CA LYS A 57 -14.83 21.00 3.27
C LYS A 57 -15.58 19.73 3.64
N ARG A 58 -14.95 18.77 4.27
CA ARG A 58 -15.54 17.46 4.52
C ARG A 58 -15.78 17.12 5.97
N PHE A 59 -15.03 17.72 6.88
CA PHE A 59 -15.17 17.49 8.31
C PHE A 59 -16.07 18.55 8.93
N ASN A 60 -16.96 18.10 9.82
CA ASN A 60 -17.91 18.94 10.55
C ASN A 60 -17.60 18.98 12.06
N ASP A 61 -16.46 18.44 12.46
CA ASP A 61 -16.00 18.37 13.85
C ASP A 61 -14.50 18.69 13.93
N ASP A 62 -14.05 19.04 15.14
CA ASP A 62 -12.67 19.48 15.39
C ASP A 62 -11.69 18.30 15.51
N ASP A 63 -12.16 17.09 15.80
CA ASP A 63 -11.32 15.91 16.04
C ASP A 63 -10.92 15.20 14.73
N SER A 64 -11.77 15.24 13.71
CA SER A 64 -11.53 14.57 12.44
C SER A 64 -10.26 15.02 11.69
N PRO A 65 -9.89 16.31 11.67
CA PRO A 65 -8.63 16.75 11.08
C PRO A 65 -7.40 16.17 11.78
N GLU A 66 -7.43 16.09 13.13
CA GLU A 66 -6.32 15.49 13.91
C GLU A 66 -6.19 13.99 13.61
N MET A 67 -7.31 13.27 13.54
CA MET A 67 -7.31 11.86 13.19
C MET A 67 -6.80 11.63 11.76
N LEU A 68 -7.15 12.50 10.82
CA LEU A 68 -6.62 12.44 9.46
C LEU A 68 -5.10 12.61 9.41
N ASP A 69 -4.56 13.52 10.21
CA ASP A 69 -3.11 13.73 10.30
C ASP A 69 -2.40 12.48 10.85
N ILE A 70 -2.95 11.85 11.89
CA ILE A 70 -2.42 10.60 12.44
C ILE A 70 -2.43 9.50 11.38
N ILE A 71 -3.55 9.30 10.68
CA ILE A 71 -3.67 8.30 9.62
C ILE A 71 -2.66 8.58 8.49
N SER A 72 -2.56 9.83 8.06
CA SER A 72 -1.70 10.21 6.94
C SER A 72 -0.21 10.01 7.23
N LYS A 73 0.22 10.29 8.46
CA LYS A 73 1.61 10.12 8.90
C LYS A 73 2.00 8.67 9.12
N ASN A 74 1.04 7.82 9.47
CA ASN A 74 1.28 6.41 9.83
C ASN A 74 0.88 5.42 8.73
N ARG A 75 0.68 5.87 7.50
CA ARG A 75 0.43 4.99 6.36
C ARG A 75 1.71 4.24 5.98
N THR A 76 1.58 2.94 5.81
CA THR A 76 2.62 2.10 5.23
C THR A 76 2.12 1.43 3.95
N TYR A 77 3.03 1.24 3.01
CA TYR A 77 2.77 0.52 1.77
C TYR A 77 3.65 -0.72 1.78
N ASP A 78 3.00 -1.87 1.82
CA ASP A 78 3.67 -3.17 1.88
C ASP A 78 3.53 -3.89 0.53
N LEU A 79 4.54 -4.64 0.14
CA LEU A 79 4.52 -5.42 -1.10
C LEU A 79 3.41 -6.48 -1.09
N SER A 80 2.99 -6.95 0.08
CA SER A 80 1.85 -7.86 0.21
C SER A 80 0.56 -7.31 -0.38
N ALA A 81 0.38 -5.97 -0.37
CA ALA A 81 -0.77 -5.31 -1.00
C ALA A 81 -0.77 -5.41 -2.54
N ILE A 82 0.38 -5.72 -3.15
CA ILE A 82 0.54 -5.87 -4.59
C ILE A 82 0.49 -7.34 -5.00
N TYR A 83 1.23 -8.18 -4.27
CA TYR A 83 1.37 -9.60 -4.60
C TYR A 83 0.27 -10.48 -4.02
N ASP A 84 -0.45 -10.02 -2.97
CA ASP A 84 -1.49 -10.79 -2.26
C ASP A 84 -1.07 -12.24 -1.94
N TRP A 85 0.15 -12.39 -1.39
CA TRP A 85 0.71 -13.69 -1.07
C TRP A 85 -0.24 -14.52 -0.23
N GLY A 86 -0.50 -15.76 -0.68
CA GLY A 86 -1.43 -16.67 -0.06
C GLY A 86 -2.91 -16.25 -0.13
N SER A 87 -3.24 -15.21 -0.94
CA SER A 87 -4.59 -14.62 -1.00
C SER A 87 -5.14 -14.21 0.37
N ALA A 88 -4.25 -13.71 1.24
CA ALA A 88 -4.55 -13.40 2.64
C ALA A 88 -5.06 -11.96 2.86
N LEU A 89 -5.01 -11.12 1.82
CA LEU A 89 -5.31 -9.68 1.93
C LEU A 89 -6.69 -9.41 2.56
N TYR A 90 -7.68 -10.21 2.23
CA TYR A 90 -9.05 -10.06 2.71
C TYR A 90 -9.43 -11.05 3.83
N LEU A 91 -8.47 -11.71 4.46
CA LEU A 91 -8.72 -12.71 5.49
C LEU A 91 -9.68 -12.20 6.59
N TYR A 92 -9.37 -11.07 7.20
CA TYR A 92 -10.19 -10.51 8.28
C TYR A 92 -11.59 -10.10 7.79
N THR A 93 -11.66 -9.47 6.64
CA THR A 93 -12.95 -9.03 6.05
C THR A 93 -13.84 -10.24 5.77
N ASN A 94 -13.27 -11.32 5.24
CA ASN A 94 -14.00 -12.54 4.93
C ASN A 94 -14.47 -13.27 6.21
N LEU A 95 -13.65 -13.33 7.24
CA LEU A 95 -14.03 -13.92 8.53
C LEU A 95 -15.17 -13.15 9.20
N ILE A 96 -15.08 -11.83 9.21
CA ILE A 96 -16.14 -10.95 9.77
C ILE A 96 -17.42 -11.11 8.93
N GLY A 97 -17.33 -11.06 7.61
CA GLY A 97 -18.48 -11.18 6.71
C GLY A 97 -19.19 -12.53 6.82
N SER A 98 -18.46 -13.61 7.01
CA SER A 98 -19.00 -14.96 7.22
C SER A 98 -19.40 -15.26 8.68
N LYS A 99 -19.20 -14.31 9.62
CA LYS A 99 -19.41 -14.48 11.07
C LYS A 99 -18.64 -15.69 11.64
N ASN A 100 -17.47 -15.95 11.08
CA ASN A 100 -16.63 -17.08 11.47
C ASN A 100 -15.57 -16.63 12.49
N ASN A 101 -15.45 -17.32 13.61
CA ASN A 101 -14.48 -16.99 14.65
C ASN A 101 -13.23 -17.91 14.63
N THR A 102 -12.93 -18.57 13.52
CA THR A 102 -11.77 -19.46 13.35
C THR A 102 -10.50 -18.69 12.93
N LEU A 103 -10.28 -17.50 13.52
CA LEU A 103 -9.17 -16.62 13.12
C LEU A 103 -7.80 -17.33 13.19
N VAL A 104 -7.52 -18.02 14.30
CA VAL A 104 -6.21 -18.65 14.52
C VAL A 104 -5.97 -19.76 13.50
N SER A 105 -6.89 -20.70 13.36
CA SER A 105 -6.74 -21.81 12.41
C SER A 105 -6.77 -21.35 10.95
N SER A 106 -7.49 -20.29 10.66
CA SER A 106 -7.45 -19.68 9.33
C SER A 106 -6.09 -19.01 9.07
N ALA A 107 -5.56 -18.26 10.03
CA ALA A 107 -4.26 -17.62 9.92
C ALA A 107 -3.13 -18.64 9.71
N GLU A 108 -3.11 -19.73 10.46
CA GLU A 108 -2.14 -20.82 10.29
C GLU A 108 -2.17 -21.40 8.86
N LYS A 109 -3.35 -21.64 8.32
CA LYS A 109 -3.51 -22.14 6.95
C LYS A 109 -2.98 -21.14 5.90
N TYR A 110 -3.21 -19.85 6.11
CA TYR A 110 -2.72 -18.82 5.18
C TYR A 110 -1.21 -18.65 5.28
N LEU A 111 -0.59 -18.83 6.45
CA LEU A 111 0.86 -18.69 6.64
C LEU A 111 1.65 -19.60 5.71
N GLU A 112 1.27 -20.88 5.57
CA GLU A 112 1.94 -21.80 4.65
C GLU A 112 1.87 -21.33 3.19
N ALA A 113 0.71 -20.84 2.77
CA ALA A 113 0.53 -20.33 1.43
C ALA A 113 1.33 -19.02 1.19
N ILE A 114 1.33 -18.11 2.18
CA ILE A 114 2.12 -16.87 2.13
C ILE A 114 3.62 -17.18 2.00
N GLU A 115 4.13 -18.11 2.79
CA GLU A 115 5.56 -18.50 2.74
C GLU A 115 5.93 -19.12 1.39
N ALA A 116 5.06 -19.94 0.81
CA ALA A 116 5.27 -20.54 -0.49
C ALA A 116 5.32 -19.49 -1.61
N ASP A 117 4.34 -18.59 -1.63
CA ASP A 117 4.24 -17.54 -2.65
C ASP A 117 5.36 -16.50 -2.52
N LEU A 118 5.72 -16.14 -1.28
CA LEU A 118 6.87 -15.25 -1.02
C LEU A 118 8.17 -15.86 -1.53
N ARG A 119 8.41 -17.14 -1.27
CA ARG A 119 9.60 -17.85 -1.75
C ARG A 119 9.64 -17.88 -3.28
N ALA A 120 8.53 -18.20 -3.93
CA ALA A 120 8.42 -18.18 -5.39
C ALA A 120 8.70 -16.79 -5.97
N THR A 121 8.23 -15.73 -5.30
CA THR A 121 8.50 -14.34 -5.69
C THR A 121 9.99 -14.01 -5.59
N VAL A 122 10.65 -14.39 -4.50
CA VAL A 122 12.10 -14.18 -4.33
C VAL A 122 12.89 -14.93 -5.39
N GLU A 123 12.57 -16.20 -5.65
CA GLU A 123 13.22 -17.00 -6.69
C GLU A 123 13.04 -16.38 -8.09
N ALA A 124 11.84 -15.86 -8.39
CA ALA A 124 11.58 -15.18 -9.67
C ALA A 124 12.39 -13.89 -9.81
N VAL A 125 12.54 -13.10 -8.74
CA VAL A 125 13.35 -11.87 -8.75
C VAL A 125 14.84 -12.20 -8.89
N ASP A 126 15.33 -13.24 -8.22
CA ASP A 126 16.74 -13.66 -8.32
C ASP A 126 17.08 -14.22 -9.72
N ALA A 127 16.12 -14.81 -10.40
CA ALA A 127 16.29 -15.30 -11.78
C ALA A 127 16.43 -14.19 -12.84
N ILE A 128 16.04 -12.94 -12.51
CA ILE A 128 16.16 -11.76 -13.40
C ILE A 128 17.55 -11.11 -13.29
N ARG A 129 18.30 -11.42 -12.23
CA ARG A 129 19.65 -10.88 -11.99
C ARG A 129 20.73 -11.64 -12.76
#